data_4fced192158c7b1693e4b11bb1a8cc7e
#
_entry.id   4fced192158c7b1693e4b11bb1a8cc7e
#
_cell.length_a   1.000
_cell.length_b   1.000
_cell.length_c   1.000
_cell.angle_alpha   90.00
_cell.angle_beta   90.00
_cell.angle_gamma   90.00
#
_symmetry.space_group_name_H-M   'P 1'
#
loop_
_entity.id
_entity.type
_entity.pdbx_description
1 polymer ?
#
loop_
_entity_poly.entity_id
_entity_poly.type
_entity_poly.pdbx_seq_one_letter_code
_entity_poly.pdbx_strand_id
1 'polypeptide(L)'
;MRNLLFVALLLICSCAAPRKTSNVPMWQRYDETQEVAKANQDNRRLRYKMIQSKILDKNALWKVVAPQLYNFTETDYQQLKPLVLNQDIPTLQTHIQSGALSYEKLTQWYLYRIVLFENDRRTALNNIIAINPNAVREARRKDKNRSAKDHALFGIPVLIKDNINMQDMVTTAGATAFANNTTTDAFITARIKAKGGIILGKTNLSEWAN
;
A
#
# COMPACT_ATOMS: atom_id res chain seq x y z
N MET A 1 -15.78 -46.86 47.95
CA MET A 1 -15.55 -45.42 48.01
C MET A 1 -14.66 -45.06 46.82
N ARG A 2 -15.19 -44.44 45.81
CA ARG A 2 -14.52 -44.22 44.50
C ARG A 2 -14.34 -42.71 44.35
N ASN A 3 -13.08 -42.24 44.51
CA ASN A 3 -12.75 -40.83 44.38
C ASN A 3 -12.80 -40.41 42.93
N LEU A 4 -13.75 -39.55 42.56
CA LEU A 4 -13.75 -38.82 41.28
C LEU A 4 -12.79 -37.64 41.39
N LEU A 5 -11.69 -37.68 40.64
CA LEU A 5 -10.83 -36.52 40.39
C LEU A 5 -11.47 -35.68 39.27
N PHE A 6 -11.98 -34.49 39.62
CA PHE A 6 -12.34 -33.47 38.66
C PHE A 6 -11.06 -32.73 38.20
N VAL A 7 -10.64 -32.97 36.97
CA VAL A 7 -9.60 -32.16 36.32
C VAL A 7 -10.31 -30.97 35.69
N ALA A 8 -10.18 -29.80 36.32
CA ALA A 8 -10.62 -28.53 35.74
C ALA A 8 -9.62 -28.10 34.65
N LEU A 9 -10.04 -28.23 33.40
CA LEU A 9 -9.32 -27.72 32.24
C LEU A 9 -9.48 -26.18 32.19
N LEU A 10 -8.52 -25.43 32.71
CA LEU A 10 -8.44 -23.99 32.57
C LEU A 10 -8.09 -23.66 31.11
N LEU A 11 -9.09 -23.36 30.29
CA LEU A 11 -8.94 -22.70 29.01
C LEU A 11 -8.42 -21.28 29.25
N ILE A 12 -7.11 -21.11 29.17
CA ILE A 12 -6.49 -19.78 29.11
C ILE A 12 -6.80 -19.21 27.73
N CYS A 13 -7.93 -18.50 27.65
CA CYS A 13 -8.25 -17.65 26.50
C CYS A 13 -7.23 -16.49 26.52
N SER A 14 -6.09 -16.66 25.86
CA SER A 14 -5.14 -15.58 25.63
C SER A 14 -5.81 -14.58 24.68
N CYS A 15 -6.53 -13.61 25.25
CA CYS A 15 -6.89 -12.39 24.54
C CYS A 15 -5.57 -11.69 24.20
N ALA A 16 -5.04 -11.94 22.99
CA ALA A 16 -3.98 -11.11 22.45
C ALA A 16 -4.50 -9.67 22.42
N ALA A 17 -3.94 -8.82 23.30
CA ALA A 17 -4.22 -7.39 23.28
C ALA A 17 -4.02 -6.89 21.83
N PRO A 18 -4.92 -6.04 21.31
CA PRO A 18 -4.72 -5.47 19.99
C PRO A 18 -3.34 -4.80 19.98
N ARG A 19 -2.43 -5.32 19.16
CA ARG A 19 -1.11 -4.71 18.96
C ARG A 19 -1.36 -3.26 18.56
N LYS A 20 -0.74 -2.34 19.31
CA LYS A 20 -0.77 -0.90 19.05
C LYS A 20 -0.55 -0.69 17.56
N THR A 21 -1.61 -0.31 16.88
CA THR A 21 -1.59 0.04 15.47
C THR A 21 -0.54 1.11 15.25
N SER A 22 0.29 0.91 14.26
CA SER A 22 1.37 1.75 13.76
C SER A 22 1.15 3.25 14.01
N ASN A 23 2.24 4.00 14.27
CA ASN A 23 2.25 5.46 14.35
C ASN A 23 1.94 6.15 12.99
N VAL A 24 1.18 5.50 12.13
CA VAL A 24 0.74 6.07 10.86
C VAL A 24 -0.26 7.19 11.16
N PRO A 25 0.01 8.42 10.71
CA PRO A 25 -0.90 9.54 10.93
C PRO A 25 -2.23 9.30 10.24
N MET A 26 -3.31 9.78 10.84
CA MET A 26 -4.62 9.80 10.19
C MET A 26 -4.71 11.03 9.31
N TRP A 27 -5.13 10.85 8.06
CA TRP A 27 -5.35 11.95 7.13
C TRP A 27 -6.44 12.89 7.63
N GLN A 28 -6.12 14.16 7.69
CA GLN A 28 -7.07 15.24 8.00
C GLN A 28 -7.32 16.05 6.74
N ARG A 29 -8.58 16.09 6.32
CA ARG A 29 -8.99 16.89 5.17
C ARG A 29 -8.68 18.35 5.39
N TYR A 30 -8.18 19.01 4.34
CA TYR A 30 -8.04 20.47 4.35
C TYR A 30 -9.41 21.13 4.21
N ASP A 31 -9.71 22.08 5.11
CA ASP A 31 -10.86 22.94 4.99
C ASP A 31 -10.44 24.24 4.27
N GLU A 32 -10.81 24.38 3.03
CA GLU A 32 -10.52 25.54 2.18
C GLU A 32 -11.59 26.64 2.27
N THR A 33 -12.61 26.47 3.13
CA THR A 33 -13.79 27.35 3.19
C THR A 33 -13.40 28.82 3.40
N GLN A 34 -12.43 29.08 4.29
CA GLN A 34 -11.98 30.46 4.56
C GLN A 34 -11.21 31.07 3.39
N GLU A 35 -10.40 30.28 2.70
CA GLU A 35 -9.61 30.76 1.55
C GLU A 35 -10.51 31.04 0.35
N VAL A 36 -11.48 30.14 0.09
CA VAL A 36 -12.51 30.34 -0.95
C VAL A 36 -13.34 31.60 -0.64
N ALA A 37 -13.71 31.80 0.61
CA ALA A 37 -14.46 33.00 1.03
C ALA A 37 -13.65 34.30 0.86
N LYS A 38 -12.34 34.28 1.19
CA LYS A 38 -11.43 35.42 0.97
C LYS A 38 -11.18 35.71 -0.50
N ALA A 39 -11.10 34.69 -1.32
CA ALA A 39 -10.94 34.79 -2.79
C ALA A 39 -12.25 35.16 -3.49
N ASN A 40 -13.27 35.65 -2.75
CA ASN A 40 -14.61 35.92 -3.23
C ASN A 40 -14.58 36.82 -4.47
N GLN A 41 -14.69 36.22 -5.63
CA GLN A 41 -14.75 36.89 -6.92
C GLN A 41 -16.19 37.36 -7.18
N ASP A 42 -16.39 38.55 -7.65
CA ASP A 42 -17.72 39.07 -8.05
C ASP A 42 -18.31 38.20 -9.19
N ASN A 43 -17.45 37.74 -10.08
CA ASN A 43 -17.83 36.83 -11.12
C ASN A 43 -18.03 35.39 -10.60
N ARG A 44 -19.30 34.92 -10.61
CA ARG A 44 -19.67 33.55 -10.16
C ARG A 44 -18.89 32.44 -10.86
N ARG A 45 -18.45 32.63 -12.12
CA ARG A 45 -17.66 31.64 -12.87
C ARG A 45 -16.25 31.46 -12.32
N LEU A 46 -15.74 32.41 -11.55
CA LEU A 46 -14.44 32.34 -10.90
C LEU A 46 -14.51 31.86 -9.43
N ARG A 47 -15.73 31.56 -8.94
CA ARG A 47 -15.95 31.02 -7.59
C ARG A 47 -15.90 29.49 -7.66
N TYR A 48 -14.74 28.91 -7.62
CA TYR A 48 -14.57 27.45 -7.62
C TYR A 48 -13.68 27.02 -6.45
N LYS A 49 -13.85 25.77 -6.06
CA LYS A 49 -12.99 25.15 -5.04
C LYS A 49 -11.57 25.05 -5.58
N MET A 50 -10.58 25.32 -4.74
CA MET A 50 -9.17 25.11 -5.09
C MET A 50 -8.85 23.62 -5.17
N ILE A 51 -9.45 22.81 -4.26
CA ILE A 51 -9.31 21.36 -4.27
C ILE A 51 -10.52 20.75 -4.96
N GLN A 52 -10.33 20.27 -6.16
CA GLN A 52 -11.39 19.65 -6.98
C GLN A 52 -11.33 18.13 -7.00
N SER A 53 -10.34 17.51 -6.36
CA SER A 53 -10.22 16.06 -6.28
C SER A 53 -11.43 15.43 -5.57
N LYS A 54 -11.97 14.36 -6.12
CA LYS A 54 -13.00 13.54 -5.47
C LYS A 54 -12.42 12.58 -4.43
N ILE A 55 -11.15 12.24 -4.54
CA ILE A 55 -10.45 11.41 -3.55
C ILE A 55 -9.84 12.34 -2.50
N LEU A 56 -10.64 12.65 -1.49
CA LEU A 56 -10.28 13.59 -0.44
C LEU A 56 -9.83 12.93 0.86
N ASP A 57 -9.99 11.60 0.96
CA ASP A 57 -9.70 10.85 2.18
C ASP A 57 -8.61 9.79 1.93
N LYS A 58 -7.38 10.12 2.30
CA LYS A 58 -6.24 9.19 2.26
C LYS A 58 -6.37 8.02 3.22
N ASN A 59 -7.28 8.10 4.20
CA ASN A 59 -7.56 6.99 5.10
C ASN A 59 -8.15 5.78 4.34
N ALA A 60 -8.68 5.97 3.14
CA ALA A 60 -9.08 4.88 2.26
C ALA A 60 -7.88 3.98 1.89
N LEU A 61 -6.69 4.54 1.68
CA LEU A 61 -5.46 3.76 1.47
C LEU A 61 -5.10 2.96 2.73
N TRP A 62 -5.21 3.59 3.90
CA TRP A 62 -4.95 2.93 5.18
C TRP A 62 -5.85 1.72 5.41
N LYS A 63 -7.15 1.80 5.07
CA LYS A 63 -8.08 0.67 5.19
C LYS A 63 -7.63 -0.56 4.40
N VAL A 64 -6.97 -0.37 3.25
CA VAL A 64 -6.43 -1.45 2.42
C VAL A 64 -5.08 -1.95 2.93
N VAL A 65 -4.27 -1.06 3.48
CA VAL A 65 -2.90 -1.35 3.92
C VAL A 65 -2.87 -1.96 5.31
N ALA A 66 -3.67 -1.47 6.25
CA ALA A 66 -3.64 -1.89 7.66
C ALA A 66 -3.74 -3.42 7.86
N PRO A 67 -4.64 -4.15 7.19
CA PRO A 67 -4.70 -5.61 7.32
C PRO A 67 -3.43 -6.31 6.82
N GLN A 68 -2.69 -5.71 5.91
CA GLN A 68 -1.46 -6.24 5.36
C GLN A 68 -0.24 -5.99 6.27
N LEU A 69 -0.36 -5.06 7.21
CA LEU A 69 0.67 -4.69 8.17
C LEU A 69 0.43 -5.27 9.58
N TYR A 70 -0.43 -6.30 9.72
CA TYR A 70 -0.87 -6.83 11.02
C TYR A 70 0.29 -7.26 11.94
N ASN A 71 1.44 -7.64 11.39
CA ASN A 71 2.66 -8.06 12.09
C ASN A 71 3.88 -7.19 11.75
N PHE A 72 3.66 -5.97 11.26
CA PHE A 72 4.71 -5.03 10.89
C PHE A 72 4.58 -3.75 11.72
N THR A 73 5.66 -3.35 12.37
CA THR A 73 5.69 -2.22 13.28
C THR A 73 6.62 -1.11 12.78
N GLU A 74 6.59 0.05 13.43
CA GLU A 74 7.57 1.10 13.18
C GLU A 74 9.00 0.64 13.47
N THR A 75 9.18 -0.20 14.50
CA THR A 75 10.49 -0.80 14.81
C THR A 75 10.98 -1.64 13.63
N ASP A 76 10.12 -2.48 13.03
CA ASP A 76 10.48 -3.23 11.82
C ASP A 76 10.86 -2.29 10.67
N TYR A 77 10.10 -1.20 10.47
CA TYR A 77 10.39 -0.21 9.44
C TYR A 77 11.78 0.41 9.59
N GLN A 78 12.14 0.82 10.81
CA GLN A 78 13.44 1.43 11.09
C GLN A 78 14.59 0.41 10.98
N GLN A 79 14.41 -0.81 11.50
CA GLN A 79 15.41 -1.87 11.41
C GLN A 79 15.69 -2.31 9.97
N LEU A 80 14.68 -2.38 9.12
CA LEU A 80 14.82 -2.78 7.73
C LEU A 80 15.28 -1.63 6.82
N LYS A 81 15.22 -0.39 7.28
CA LYS A 81 15.57 0.78 6.48
C LYS A 81 16.96 0.70 5.82
N PRO A 82 18.04 0.29 6.49
CA PRO A 82 19.35 0.15 5.84
C PRO A 82 19.39 -0.91 4.73
N LEU A 83 18.54 -1.96 4.85
CA LEU A 83 18.46 -3.06 3.88
C LEU A 83 17.60 -2.73 2.65
N VAL A 84 16.76 -1.68 2.72
CA VAL A 84 15.76 -1.40 1.70
C VAL A 84 15.91 -0.01 1.07
N LEU A 85 16.14 1.03 1.89
CA LEU A 85 16.16 2.40 1.39
C LEU A 85 17.39 2.64 0.51
N ASN A 86 17.16 3.17 -0.69
CA ASN A 86 18.19 3.47 -1.69
C ASN A 86 18.98 2.24 -2.19
N GLN A 87 18.43 1.03 -2.00
CA GLN A 87 19.03 -0.18 -2.55
C GLN A 87 18.48 -0.47 -3.95
N ASP A 88 19.34 -0.97 -4.82
CA ASP A 88 18.94 -1.47 -6.14
C ASP A 88 18.38 -2.90 -6.06
N ILE A 89 17.76 -3.36 -7.14
CA ILE A 89 17.15 -4.70 -7.19
C ILE A 89 18.18 -5.82 -6.95
N PRO A 90 19.37 -5.84 -7.52
CA PRO A 90 20.40 -6.84 -7.21
C PRO A 90 20.74 -6.92 -5.73
N THR A 91 20.92 -5.78 -5.07
CA THR A 91 21.20 -5.70 -3.63
C THR A 91 20.04 -6.22 -2.78
N LEU A 92 18.79 -5.84 -3.12
CA LEU A 92 17.59 -6.36 -2.46
C LEU A 92 17.52 -7.90 -2.61
N GLN A 93 17.78 -8.45 -3.79
CA GLN A 93 17.80 -9.88 -4.01
C GLN A 93 18.91 -10.58 -3.20
N THR A 94 20.08 -9.95 -3.05
CA THR A 94 21.15 -10.48 -2.19
C THR A 94 20.72 -10.53 -0.73
N HIS A 95 20.07 -9.49 -0.20
CA HIS A 95 19.54 -9.50 1.17
C HIS A 95 18.46 -10.58 1.38
N ILE A 96 17.65 -10.84 0.35
CA ILE A 96 16.62 -11.89 0.41
C ILE A 96 17.26 -13.28 0.35
N GLN A 97 18.26 -13.48 -0.49
CA GLN A 97 18.99 -14.74 -0.59
C GLN A 97 19.72 -15.10 0.70
N SER A 98 20.33 -14.12 1.35
CA SER A 98 21.02 -14.29 2.64
C SER A 98 20.05 -14.50 3.81
N GLY A 99 18.74 -14.28 3.64
CA GLY A 99 17.74 -14.36 4.71
C GLY A 99 17.65 -13.11 5.59
N ALA A 100 18.45 -12.05 5.31
CA ALA A 100 18.38 -10.78 6.04
C ALA A 100 17.06 -10.02 5.76
N LEU A 101 16.44 -10.29 4.61
CA LEU A 101 15.16 -9.71 4.17
C LEU A 101 14.27 -10.83 3.62
N SER A 102 12.95 -10.61 3.57
CA SER A 102 12.01 -11.45 2.83
C SER A 102 11.17 -10.59 1.88
N TYR A 103 10.57 -11.19 0.86
CA TYR A 103 9.64 -10.47 -0.02
C TYR A 103 8.43 -9.94 0.75
N GLU A 104 7.95 -10.68 1.75
CA GLU A 104 6.89 -10.23 2.65
C GLU A 104 7.30 -8.94 3.36
N LYS A 105 8.46 -8.92 4.04
CA LYS A 105 8.96 -7.76 4.78
C LYS A 105 9.28 -6.58 3.86
N LEU A 106 9.85 -6.83 2.68
CA LEU A 106 10.09 -5.81 1.66
C LEU A 106 8.79 -5.14 1.22
N THR A 107 7.76 -5.93 0.93
CA THR A 107 6.43 -5.44 0.53
C THR A 107 5.77 -4.65 1.65
N GLN A 108 5.81 -5.16 2.88
CA GLN A 108 5.29 -4.47 4.06
C GLN A 108 6.02 -3.15 4.32
N TRP A 109 7.34 -3.12 4.14
CA TRP A 109 8.15 -1.91 4.32
C TRP A 109 7.72 -0.79 3.36
N TYR A 110 7.49 -1.09 2.09
CA TYR A 110 7.00 -0.10 1.13
C TYR A 110 5.55 0.32 1.41
N LEU A 111 4.66 -0.60 1.78
CA LEU A 111 3.30 -0.27 2.16
C LEU A 111 3.26 0.65 3.39
N TYR A 112 4.07 0.34 4.42
CA TYR A 112 4.18 1.20 5.60
C TYR A 112 4.69 2.60 5.24
N ARG A 113 5.73 2.67 4.41
CA ARG A 113 6.29 3.93 3.92
C ARG A 113 5.25 4.76 3.15
N ILE A 114 4.48 4.13 2.27
CA ILE A 114 3.42 4.82 1.50
C ILE A 114 2.45 5.49 2.46
N VAL A 115 1.87 4.77 3.42
CA VAL A 115 0.87 5.35 4.32
C VAL A 115 1.47 6.33 5.31
N LEU A 116 2.71 6.13 5.74
CA LEU A 116 3.41 7.05 6.62
C LEU A 116 3.52 8.46 5.99
N PHE A 117 3.84 8.53 4.71
CA PHE A 117 4.02 9.80 4.00
C PHE A 117 2.73 10.32 3.36
N GLU A 118 1.92 9.47 2.75
CA GLU A 118 0.68 9.89 2.07
C GLU A 118 -0.43 10.28 3.05
N ASN A 119 -0.43 9.76 4.29
CA ASN A 119 -1.42 10.12 5.30
C ASN A 119 -1.03 11.36 6.13
N ASP A 120 0.20 11.82 6.07
CA ASP A 120 0.62 13.08 6.67
C ASP A 120 0.54 14.21 5.63
N ARG A 121 -0.35 15.18 5.87
CA ARG A 121 -0.57 16.30 4.96
C ARG A 121 0.69 17.12 4.64
N ARG A 122 1.67 17.16 5.56
CA ARG A 122 2.93 17.89 5.36
C ARG A 122 3.87 17.22 4.37
N THR A 123 3.71 15.91 4.18
CA THR A 123 4.60 15.08 3.34
C THR A 123 3.90 14.42 2.17
N ALA A 124 2.56 14.45 2.13
CA ALA A 124 1.77 13.83 1.08
C ALA A 124 2.06 14.46 -0.29
N LEU A 125 2.49 13.64 -1.23
CA LEU A 125 2.73 14.04 -2.62
C LEU A 125 1.58 13.64 -3.54
N ASN A 126 0.55 13.01 -3.00
CA ASN A 126 -0.58 12.51 -3.76
C ASN A 126 -0.19 11.52 -4.87
N ASN A 127 0.83 10.71 -4.61
CA ASN A 127 1.42 9.79 -5.59
C ASN A 127 0.61 8.53 -5.80
N ILE A 128 -0.11 8.06 -4.79
CA ILE A 128 -0.77 6.76 -4.81
C ILE A 128 -2.28 6.93 -4.89
N ILE A 129 -2.89 6.29 -5.90
CA ILE A 129 -4.34 6.32 -6.08
C ILE A 129 -5.01 5.03 -5.59
N ALA A 130 -4.33 3.89 -5.69
CA ALA A 130 -4.85 2.59 -5.25
C ALA A 130 -3.71 1.65 -4.83
N ILE A 131 -3.99 0.77 -3.88
CA ILE A 131 -3.09 -0.27 -3.38
C ILE A 131 -3.70 -1.65 -3.68
N ASN A 132 -2.86 -2.60 -4.09
CA ASN A 132 -3.22 -4.00 -4.25
C ASN A 132 -3.52 -4.61 -2.87
N PRO A 133 -4.77 -5.05 -2.60
CA PRO A 133 -5.13 -5.62 -1.30
C PRO A 133 -4.47 -6.98 -1.03
N ASN A 134 -3.85 -7.58 -2.02
CA ASN A 134 -3.23 -8.90 -1.97
C ASN A 134 -1.70 -8.87 -1.99
N ALA A 135 -1.07 -7.71 -2.04
CA ALA A 135 0.37 -7.56 -2.27
C ALA A 135 1.22 -8.37 -1.27
N VAL A 136 0.95 -8.28 0.03
CA VAL A 136 1.68 -9.04 1.06
C VAL A 136 1.38 -10.53 0.99
N ARG A 137 0.14 -10.93 0.65
CA ARG A 137 -0.20 -12.35 0.43
C ARG A 137 0.55 -12.94 -0.76
N GLU A 138 0.72 -12.18 -1.83
CA GLU A 138 1.53 -12.56 -2.98
C GLU A 138 3.01 -12.67 -2.61
N ALA A 139 3.55 -11.70 -1.88
CA ALA A 139 4.92 -11.69 -1.39
C ALA A 139 5.23 -12.93 -0.53
N ARG A 140 4.35 -13.26 0.41
CA ARG A 140 4.47 -14.45 1.24
C ARG A 140 4.47 -15.76 0.43
N ARG A 141 3.70 -15.82 -0.65
CA ARG A 141 3.77 -16.97 -1.59
C ARG A 141 5.10 -17.03 -2.33
N LYS A 142 5.68 -15.87 -2.68
CA LYS A 142 7.00 -15.80 -3.32
C LYS A 142 8.10 -16.27 -2.36
N ASP A 143 8.06 -15.90 -1.08
CA ASP A 143 9.01 -16.40 -0.09
C ASP A 143 9.03 -17.93 0.01
N LYS A 144 7.85 -18.56 -0.11
CA LYS A 144 7.72 -20.04 -0.06
C LYS A 144 8.19 -20.76 -1.33
N ASN A 145 8.14 -20.08 -2.47
CA ASN A 145 8.33 -20.70 -3.79
C ASN A 145 9.55 -20.14 -4.54
N ARG A 146 10.48 -19.49 -3.84
CA ARG A 146 11.69 -18.92 -4.46
C ARG A 146 12.65 -19.99 -4.96
N SER A 147 13.32 -19.70 -6.07
CA SER A 147 14.30 -20.57 -6.70
C SER A 147 15.53 -19.76 -7.15
N ALA A 148 16.69 -20.39 -7.21
CA ALA A 148 17.92 -19.78 -7.75
C ALA A 148 17.80 -19.42 -9.26
N LYS A 149 16.79 -19.92 -9.95
CA LYS A 149 16.52 -19.62 -11.37
C LYS A 149 15.50 -18.49 -11.58
N ASP A 150 15.02 -17.86 -10.51
CA ASP A 150 14.03 -16.82 -10.61
C ASP A 150 14.60 -15.58 -11.31
N HIS A 151 13.72 -14.87 -12.02
CA HIS A 151 14.07 -13.61 -12.65
C HIS A 151 14.37 -12.54 -11.60
N ALA A 152 15.23 -11.55 -11.90
CA ALA A 152 15.58 -10.47 -10.99
C ALA A 152 14.36 -9.70 -10.41
N LEU A 153 13.25 -9.66 -11.14
CA LEU A 153 11.99 -9.05 -10.68
C LEU A 153 11.15 -9.97 -9.76
N PHE A 154 11.53 -11.24 -9.58
CA PHE A 154 10.73 -12.15 -8.76
C PHE A 154 10.59 -11.61 -7.33
N GLY A 155 9.34 -11.47 -6.87
CA GLY A 155 9.01 -10.96 -5.55
C GLY A 155 9.24 -9.46 -5.32
N ILE A 156 9.74 -8.73 -6.32
CA ILE A 156 9.98 -7.29 -6.20
C ILE A 156 8.66 -6.53 -6.34
N PRO A 157 8.31 -5.65 -5.38
CA PRO A 157 7.13 -4.80 -5.48
C PRO A 157 7.33 -3.68 -6.51
N VAL A 158 6.35 -3.52 -7.39
CA VAL A 158 6.37 -2.56 -8.50
C VAL A 158 5.08 -1.72 -8.46
N LEU A 159 5.21 -0.43 -8.60
CA LEU A 159 4.09 0.48 -8.84
C LEU A 159 3.89 0.67 -10.34
N ILE A 160 2.66 0.73 -10.80
CA ILE A 160 2.33 1.05 -12.18
C ILE A 160 1.46 2.31 -12.26
N LYS A 161 1.63 3.09 -13.32
CA LYS A 161 0.86 4.32 -13.53
C LYS A 161 -0.62 3.98 -13.80
N ASP A 162 -1.55 4.79 -13.33
CA ASP A 162 -2.98 4.47 -13.39
C ASP A 162 -3.62 4.61 -14.80
N ASN A 163 -2.83 4.82 -15.83
CA ASN A 163 -3.21 4.62 -17.24
C ASN A 163 -2.71 3.27 -17.82
N ILE A 164 -2.08 2.42 -16.99
CA ILE A 164 -1.64 1.07 -17.37
C ILE A 164 -2.64 0.07 -16.81
N ASN A 165 -3.25 -0.73 -17.67
CA ASN A 165 -4.29 -1.67 -17.30
C ASN A 165 -3.78 -2.80 -16.39
N MET A 166 -4.59 -3.14 -15.41
CA MET A 166 -4.39 -4.29 -14.52
C MET A 166 -5.74 -4.96 -14.23
N GLN A 167 -5.82 -6.27 -14.42
CA GLN A 167 -7.05 -7.04 -14.29
C GLN A 167 -7.71 -6.91 -12.91
N ASP A 168 -6.92 -6.91 -11.84
CA ASP A 168 -7.42 -6.97 -10.46
C ASP A 168 -7.52 -5.59 -9.80
N MET A 169 -7.30 -4.52 -10.55
CA MET A 169 -7.41 -3.14 -10.05
C MET A 169 -8.02 -2.24 -11.12
N VAL A 170 -8.84 -1.30 -10.69
CA VAL A 170 -9.42 -0.29 -11.56
C VAL A 170 -8.33 0.53 -12.23
N THR A 171 -8.53 0.91 -13.49
CA THR A 171 -7.66 1.79 -14.26
C THR A 171 -8.43 3.04 -14.65
N THR A 172 -8.12 4.17 -14.03
CA THR A 172 -8.92 5.39 -14.18
C THR A 172 -8.34 6.41 -15.14
N ALA A 173 -7.07 6.30 -15.50
CA ALA A 173 -6.33 7.32 -16.26
C ALA A 173 -6.46 8.74 -15.65
N GLY A 174 -6.65 8.82 -14.31
CA GLY A 174 -6.88 10.07 -13.59
C GLY A 174 -8.30 10.66 -13.78
N ALA A 175 -9.16 10.01 -14.56
CA ALA A 175 -10.49 10.51 -14.90
C ALA A 175 -11.58 9.84 -14.04
N THR A 176 -12.48 10.66 -13.47
CA THR A 176 -13.61 10.16 -12.69
C THR A 176 -14.56 9.29 -13.49
N ALA A 177 -14.68 9.54 -14.80
CA ALA A 177 -15.52 8.75 -15.71
C ALA A 177 -15.12 7.25 -15.72
N PHE A 178 -13.86 6.95 -15.41
CA PHE A 178 -13.33 5.58 -15.35
C PHE A 178 -13.22 5.02 -13.94
N ALA A 179 -13.87 5.59 -12.94
CA ALA A 179 -13.78 5.14 -11.55
C ALA A 179 -14.15 3.66 -11.33
N ASN A 180 -14.88 3.06 -12.27
CA ASN A 180 -15.29 1.64 -12.22
C ASN A 180 -14.75 0.84 -13.42
N ASN A 181 -13.78 1.37 -14.16
CA ASN A 181 -13.26 0.73 -15.35
C ASN A 181 -12.41 -0.50 -14.99
N THR A 182 -12.92 -1.68 -15.26
CA THR A 182 -12.23 -2.96 -15.13
C THR A 182 -11.69 -3.42 -16.47
N THR A 183 -10.46 -3.91 -16.49
CA THR A 183 -9.72 -4.25 -17.69
C THR A 183 -8.96 -5.56 -17.53
N THR A 184 -8.44 -6.10 -18.64
CA THR A 184 -7.39 -7.13 -18.62
C THR A 184 -6.02 -6.47 -18.41
N ASP A 185 -5.00 -7.28 -18.11
CA ASP A 185 -3.63 -6.77 -17.96
C ASP A 185 -3.11 -6.16 -19.27
N ALA A 186 -2.52 -4.97 -19.18
CA ALA A 186 -1.67 -4.46 -20.24
C ALA A 186 -0.45 -5.38 -20.45
N PHE A 187 0.15 -5.34 -21.66
CA PHE A 187 1.31 -6.17 -21.97
C PHE A 187 2.43 -6.05 -20.91
N ILE A 188 2.77 -4.84 -20.50
CA ILE A 188 3.82 -4.62 -19.48
C ILE A 188 3.42 -5.22 -18.11
N THR A 189 2.17 -5.08 -17.70
CA THR A 189 1.64 -5.65 -16.46
C THR A 189 1.73 -7.18 -16.49
N ALA A 190 1.28 -7.79 -17.58
CA ALA A 190 1.36 -9.24 -17.78
C ALA A 190 2.82 -9.74 -17.75
N ARG A 191 3.76 -8.98 -18.36
CA ARG A 191 5.19 -9.35 -18.36
C ARG A 191 5.81 -9.24 -16.98
N ILE A 192 5.51 -8.19 -16.20
CA ILE A 192 5.97 -8.06 -14.81
C ILE A 192 5.47 -9.23 -13.95
N LYS A 193 4.17 -9.55 -14.04
CA LYS A 193 3.55 -10.69 -13.33
C LYS A 193 4.19 -12.02 -13.74
N ALA A 194 4.39 -12.24 -15.04
CA ALA A 194 5.04 -13.46 -15.57
C ALA A 194 6.48 -13.64 -15.10
N LYS A 195 7.20 -12.54 -14.84
CA LYS A 195 8.54 -12.54 -14.24
C LYS A 195 8.53 -12.59 -12.71
N GLY A 196 7.34 -12.75 -12.13
CA GLY A 196 7.16 -12.91 -10.69
C GLY A 196 7.15 -11.60 -9.90
N GLY A 197 7.17 -10.43 -10.55
CA GLY A 197 7.00 -9.14 -9.88
C GLY A 197 5.64 -9.02 -9.21
N ILE A 198 5.56 -8.24 -8.15
CA ILE A 198 4.33 -7.97 -7.39
C ILE A 198 3.86 -6.56 -7.72
N ILE A 199 2.67 -6.43 -8.32
CA ILE A 199 2.11 -5.09 -8.50
C ILE A 199 1.61 -4.60 -7.13
N LEU A 200 2.29 -3.59 -6.58
CA LEU A 200 2.02 -3.04 -5.26
C LEU A 200 0.79 -2.12 -5.27
N GLY A 201 0.60 -1.39 -6.36
CA GLY A 201 -0.48 -0.44 -6.50
C GLY A 201 -0.38 0.41 -7.76
N LYS A 202 -1.26 1.41 -7.83
CA LYS A 202 -1.37 2.36 -8.94
C LYS A 202 -0.91 3.73 -8.50
N THR A 203 -0.04 4.35 -9.30
CA THR A 203 0.38 5.73 -9.08
C THR A 203 -0.57 6.70 -9.77
N ASN A 204 -0.74 7.85 -9.12
CA ASN A 204 -1.57 8.93 -9.62
C ASN A 204 -0.97 9.59 -10.87
N LEU A 205 -1.82 10.30 -11.61
CA LEU A 205 -1.43 11.08 -12.79
C LEU A 205 -2.46 12.21 -12.98
N SER A 206 -2.12 13.21 -13.80
CA SER A 206 -3.09 14.17 -14.30
C SER A 206 -4.15 13.46 -15.16
N GLU A 207 -5.35 14.01 -15.25
CA GLU A 207 -6.40 13.45 -16.09
C GLU A 207 -5.88 13.23 -17.51
N TRP A 208 -6.06 12.00 -18.04
CA TRP A 208 -5.56 11.56 -19.35
C TRP A 208 -4.03 11.66 -19.54
N ALA A 209 -3.28 11.84 -18.47
CA ALA A 209 -1.81 12.00 -18.50
C ALA A 209 -1.31 13.22 -19.29
N ASN A 210 -2.14 14.23 -19.38
CA ASN A 210 -1.84 15.48 -20.07
C ASN A 210 -1.12 16.47 -19.15
#